data_a8f7d218fcb61ff9de1e81497081fc9d
#
_entry.id   a8f7d218fcb61ff9de1e81497081fc9d
#
_cell.length_a   1.000
_cell.length_b   1.000
_cell.length_c   1.000
_cell.angle_alpha   90.00
_cell.angle_beta   90.00
_cell.angle_gamma   90.00
#
_symmetry.space_group_name_H-M   'P 1'
#
loop_
_entity.id
_entity.type
_entity.pdbx_description
1 polymer ?
#
loop_
_entity_poly.entity_id
_entity_poly.type
_entity_poly.pdbx_seq_one_letter_code
_entity_poly.pdbx_strand_id
1 'polypeptide(L)'
;MFNIVCVTHRKLCENFFKRVGELYENNVPVILREKDLSESEYEELAKKVIEICPNVILHSYINVAKKIGVKRIHLPLRLMNENAEKEFETVGVSVHSADEAVLAEKMGATYVTA
;
A
#
# COMPACT_ATOMS: atom_id res chain seq x y z
N MET A 1 5.62 -16.79 14.39
CA MET A 1 4.53 -16.32 13.49
C MET A 1 5.12 -15.51 12.37
N PHE A 2 4.71 -15.78 11.13
CA PHE A 2 5.16 -15.02 9.98
C PHE A 2 4.14 -13.94 9.64
N ASN A 3 4.64 -12.74 9.37
CA ASN A 3 3.82 -11.67 8.80
C ASN A 3 4.05 -11.66 7.29
N ILE A 4 2.99 -11.92 6.55
CA ILE A 4 3.02 -11.98 5.09
C ILE A 4 2.18 -10.83 4.55
N VAL A 5 2.73 -10.12 3.57
CA VAL A 5 1.99 -9.11 2.82
C VAL A 5 2.15 -9.42 1.33
N CYS A 6 1.08 -9.26 0.57
CA CYS A 6 1.12 -9.46 -0.87
C CYS A 6 1.20 -8.11 -1.58
N VAL A 7 2.20 -7.94 -2.42
CA VAL A 7 2.35 -6.77 -3.28
C VAL A 7 1.83 -7.14 -4.67
N THR A 8 0.87 -6.39 -5.18
CA THR A 8 0.23 -6.75 -6.45
C THR A 8 1.10 -6.47 -7.67
N HIS A 9 0.86 -7.25 -8.72
CA HIS A 9 1.34 -7.00 -10.07
C HIS A 9 0.32 -7.62 -11.03
N ARG A 10 -0.72 -6.86 -11.39
CA ARG A 10 -1.88 -7.41 -12.10
C ARG A 10 -1.54 -8.05 -13.44
N LYS A 11 -0.50 -7.59 -14.13
CA LYS A 11 -0.07 -8.16 -15.40
C LYS A 11 0.51 -9.56 -15.29
N LEU A 12 0.97 -9.92 -14.09
CA LEU A 12 1.51 -11.26 -13.81
C LEU A 12 0.49 -12.18 -13.13
N CYS A 13 -0.74 -11.72 -12.98
CA CYS A 13 -1.76 -12.44 -12.22
C CYS A 13 -3.02 -12.67 -13.05
N GLU A 14 -3.39 -13.93 -13.27
CA GLU A 14 -4.68 -14.27 -13.86
C GLU A 14 -5.77 -14.09 -12.80
N ASN A 15 -6.95 -13.61 -13.23
CA ASN A 15 -8.08 -13.41 -12.35
C ASN A 15 -7.74 -12.52 -11.15
N PHE A 16 -7.17 -11.37 -11.43
CA PHE A 16 -6.65 -10.44 -10.42
C PHE A 16 -7.63 -10.18 -9.27
N PHE A 17 -8.87 -9.81 -9.58
CA PHE A 17 -9.84 -9.49 -8.53
C PHE A 17 -10.21 -10.70 -7.68
N LYS A 18 -10.29 -11.88 -8.29
CA LYS A 18 -10.53 -13.12 -7.55
C LYS A 18 -9.39 -13.40 -6.57
N ARG A 19 -8.14 -13.22 -7.01
CA ARG A 19 -6.96 -13.42 -6.15
C ARG A 19 -6.93 -12.44 -4.99
N VAL A 20 -7.25 -11.18 -5.25
CA VAL A 20 -7.34 -10.17 -4.20
C VAL A 20 -8.39 -10.55 -3.16
N GLY A 21 -9.55 -11.03 -3.61
CA GLY A 21 -10.61 -11.50 -2.71
C GLY A 21 -10.17 -12.69 -1.87
N GLU A 22 -9.47 -13.66 -2.46
CA GLU A 22 -8.95 -14.82 -1.72
C GLU A 22 -7.93 -14.39 -0.65
N LEU A 23 -7.08 -13.44 -0.97
CA LEU A 23 -6.10 -12.91 -0.02
C LEU A 23 -6.81 -12.23 1.15
N TYR A 24 -7.81 -11.42 0.86
CA TYR A 24 -8.60 -10.76 1.89
C TYR A 24 -9.30 -11.78 2.81
N GLU A 25 -9.93 -12.79 2.23
CA GLU A 25 -10.62 -13.84 2.98
C GLU A 25 -9.68 -14.64 3.89
N ASN A 26 -8.41 -14.73 3.51
CA ASN A 26 -7.38 -15.42 4.28
C ASN A 26 -6.56 -14.49 5.17
N ASN A 27 -7.02 -13.25 5.36
CA ASN A 27 -6.38 -12.24 6.21
C ASN A 27 -4.94 -11.89 5.80
N VAL A 28 -4.64 -11.97 4.49
CA VAL A 28 -3.34 -11.54 3.96
C VAL A 28 -3.46 -10.09 3.51
N PRO A 29 -2.71 -9.16 4.12
CA PRO A 29 -2.73 -7.76 3.69
C PRO A 29 -2.26 -7.62 2.24
N VAL A 30 -2.92 -6.72 1.50
CA VAL A 30 -2.62 -6.47 0.08
C VAL A 30 -2.14 -5.04 -0.09
N ILE A 31 -0.98 -4.87 -0.71
CA ILE A 31 -0.47 -3.58 -1.14
C ILE A 31 -0.73 -3.48 -2.64
N LEU A 32 -1.52 -2.50 -3.04
CA LEU A 32 -1.87 -2.26 -4.45
C LEU A 32 -0.78 -1.42 -5.11
N ARG A 33 0.16 -2.10 -5.77
CA ARG A 33 1.31 -1.48 -6.44
C ARG A 33 1.25 -1.75 -7.93
N GLU A 34 0.72 -0.76 -8.67
CA GLU A 34 0.56 -0.85 -10.12
C GLU A 34 1.15 0.41 -10.76
N LYS A 35 2.46 0.38 -10.97
CA LYS A 35 3.24 1.56 -11.39
C LYS A 35 2.99 2.03 -12.82
N ASP A 36 2.44 1.18 -13.67
CA ASP A 36 2.21 1.48 -15.07
C ASP A 36 0.94 2.30 -15.34
N LEU A 37 0.15 2.54 -14.31
CA LEU A 37 -1.10 3.27 -14.42
C LEU A 37 -0.91 4.77 -14.19
N SER A 38 -1.73 5.58 -14.87
CA SER A 38 -1.86 6.99 -14.52
C SER A 38 -2.59 7.11 -13.18
N GLU A 39 -2.56 8.31 -12.60
CA GLU A 39 -3.25 8.56 -11.33
C GLU A 39 -4.75 8.26 -11.43
N SER A 40 -5.41 8.68 -12.50
CA SER A 40 -6.84 8.43 -12.70
C SER A 40 -7.14 6.94 -12.93
N GLU A 41 -6.30 6.24 -13.68
CA GLU A 41 -6.44 4.80 -13.87
C GLU A 41 -6.24 4.03 -12.57
N TYR A 42 -5.25 4.44 -11.77
CA TYR A 42 -5.01 3.85 -10.46
C TYR A 42 -6.19 4.08 -9.53
N GLU A 43 -6.77 5.28 -9.54
CA GLU A 43 -7.95 5.60 -8.73
C GLU A 43 -9.11 4.67 -9.06
N GLU A 44 -9.39 4.46 -10.35
CA GLU A 44 -10.48 3.57 -10.78
C GLU A 44 -10.22 2.12 -10.34
N LEU A 45 -8.99 1.64 -10.48
CA LEU A 45 -8.62 0.31 -10.01
C LEU A 45 -8.76 0.20 -8.49
N ALA A 46 -8.29 1.20 -7.75
CA ALA A 46 -8.37 1.21 -6.29
C ALA A 46 -9.82 1.16 -5.81
N LYS A 47 -10.72 1.87 -6.44
CA LYS A 47 -12.15 1.83 -6.10
C LYS A 47 -12.73 0.43 -6.23
N LYS A 48 -12.37 -0.29 -7.30
CA LYS A 48 -12.80 -1.67 -7.51
C LYS A 48 -12.20 -2.61 -6.47
N VAL A 49 -10.93 -2.43 -6.15
CA VAL A 49 -10.25 -3.26 -5.17
C VAL A 49 -10.83 -3.07 -3.78
N ILE A 50 -11.17 -1.84 -3.39
CA ILE A 50 -11.76 -1.55 -2.08
C ILE A 50 -13.06 -2.32 -1.85
N GLU A 51 -13.87 -2.52 -2.87
CA GLU A 51 -15.12 -3.28 -2.76
C GLU A 51 -14.87 -4.74 -2.38
N ILE A 52 -13.73 -5.29 -2.77
CA ILE A 52 -13.35 -6.69 -2.53
C ILE A 52 -12.44 -6.81 -1.31
N CYS A 53 -11.57 -5.84 -1.10
CA CYS A 53 -10.56 -5.82 -0.05
C CYS A 53 -10.59 -4.46 0.64
N PRO A 54 -11.50 -4.26 1.61
CA PRO A 54 -11.68 -2.94 2.27
C PRO A 54 -10.45 -2.43 2.99
N ASN A 55 -9.54 -3.32 3.39
CA ASN A 55 -8.32 -2.95 4.11
C ASN A 55 -7.08 -2.85 3.22
N VAL A 56 -7.28 -2.68 1.92
CA VAL A 56 -6.17 -2.55 0.97
C VAL A 56 -5.25 -1.38 1.35
N ILE A 57 -3.96 -1.60 1.15
CA ILE A 57 -2.93 -0.58 1.35
C ILE A 57 -2.59 -0.02 -0.03
N LEU A 58 -2.74 1.28 -0.23
CA LEU A 58 -2.37 1.90 -1.50
C LEU A 58 -0.88 2.22 -1.52
N HIS A 59 -0.26 2.15 -2.69
CA HIS A 59 1.18 2.40 -2.85
C HIS A 59 1.41 3.70 -3.61
N SER A 60 2.13 4.62 -3.01
CA SER A 60 2.62 5.88 -3.59
C SER A 60 1.60 6.97 -3.91
N TYR A 61 0.40 6.63 -4.32
CA TYR A 61 -0.61 7.62 -4.75
C TYR A 61 -1.33 8.25 -3.56
N ILE A 62 -0.62 9.12 -2.83
CA ILE A 62 -1.13 9.78 -1.63
C ILE A 62 -2.43 10.54 -1.91
N ASN A 63 -2.47 11.30 -3.01
CA ASN A 63 -3.65 12.09 -3.35
C ASN A 63 -4.86 11.23 -3.64
N VAL A 64 -4.67 10.09 -4.31
CA VAL A 64 -5.75 9.12 -4.55
C VAL A 64 -6.27 8.57 -3.22
N ALA A 65 -5.36 8.14 -2.34
CA ALA A 65 -5.74 7.60 -1.04
C ALA A 65 -6.59 8.59 -0.23
N LYS A 66 -6.17 9.85 -0.19
CA LYS A 66 -6.92 10.91 0.50
C LYS A 66 -8.29 11.13 -0.14
N LYS A 67 -8.34 11.18 -1.46
CA LYS A 67 -9.57 11.45 -2.21
C LYS A 67 -10.64 10.39 -1.97
N ILE A 68 -10.24 9.12 -1.97
CA ILE A 68 -11.18 8.02 -1.82
C ILE A 68 -11.30 7.48 -0.39
N GLY A 69 -10.62 8.12 0.55
CA GLY A 69 -10.75 7.82 1.99
C GLY A 69 -10.01 6.58 2.48
N VAL A 70 -8.97 6.13 1.77
CA VAL A 70 -8.14 5.02 2.22
C VAL A 70 -7.12 5.53 3.25
N LYS A 71 -7.08 4.90 4.42
CA LYS A 71 -6.23 5.31 5.55
C LYS A 71 -4.93 4.51 5.67
N ARG A 72 -4.64 3.65 4.71
CA ARG A 72 -3.44 2.82 4.70
C ARG A 72 -2.63 3.12 3.44
N ILE A 73 -1.37 3.50 3.63
CA ILE A 73 -0.47 3.87 2.53
C ILE A 73 0.88 3.19 2.70
N HIS A 74 1.48 2.80 1.59
CA HIS A 74 2.86 2.30 1.55
C HIS A 74 3.67 3.20 0.61
N LEU A 75 4.79 3.71 1.08
CA LEU A 75 5.59 4.71 0.37
C LEU A 75 7.02 4.25 0.20
N PRO A 76 7.65 4.58 -0.96
CA PRO A 76 9.11 4.57 -1.01
C PRO A 76 9.63 5.65 -0.07
N LEU A 77 10.84 5.47 0.46
CA LEU A 77 11.39 6.39 1.46
C LEU A 77 11.39 7.85 0.97
N ARG A 78 11.65 8.09 -0.31
CA ARG A 78 11.68 9.45 -0.90
C ARG A 78 10.35 10.21 -0.79
N LEU A 79 9.24 9.49 -0.65
CA LEU A 79 7.92 10.10 -0.51
C LEU A 79 7.46 10.20 0.95
N MET A 80 8.21 9.61 1.87
CA MET A 80 7.88 9.68 3.29
C MET A 80 8.12 11.09 3.83
N ASN A 81 7.20 11.56 4.66
CA ASN A 81 7.31 12.85 5.35
C ASN A 81 6.58 12.79 6.68
N GLU A 82 6.82 13.78 7.53
CA GLU A 82 6.23 13.83 8.88
C GLU A 82 4.70 13.94 8.89
N ASN A 83 4.11 14.44 7.79
CA ASN A 83 2.66 14.59 7.70
C ASN A 83 1.95 13.27 7.41
N ALA A 84 2.63 12.29 6.80
CA ALA A 84 2.01 11.01 6.47
C ALA A 84 1.49 10.31 7.72
N GLU A 85 2.23 10.34 8.81
CA GLU A 85 1.83 9.77 10.09
C GLU A 85 0.51 10.37 10.60
N LYS A 86 0.28 11.66 10.35
CA LYS A 86 -0.91 12.38 10.80
C LYS A 86 -2.11 12.15 9.90
N GLU A 87 -1.88 11.88 8.62
CA GLU A 87 -2.92 11.75 7.61
C GLU A 87 -3.42 10.32 7.42
N PHE A 88 -2.61 9.33 7.79
CA PHE A 88 -2.91 7.91 7.58
C PHE A 88 -2.79 7.12 8.88
N GLU A 89 -3.65 6.12 9.03
CA GLU A 89 -3.60 5.20 10.18
C GLU A 89 -2.42 4.25 10.09
N THR A 90 -2.08 3.83 8.87
CA THR A 90 -0.98 2.91 8.61
C THR A 90 -0.08 3.50 7.53
N VAL A 91 1.20 3.61 7.82
CA VAL A 91 2.21 4.08 6.86
C VAL A 91 3.34 3.07 6.82
N GLY A 92 3.42 2.34 5.71
CA GLY A 92 4.54 1.45 5.44
C GLY A 92 5.59 2.16 4.60
N VAL A 93 6.85 1.82 4.78
CA VAL A 93 7.94 2.42 4.01
C VAL A 93 8.90 1.35 3.51
N SER A 94 9.23 1.39 2.22
CA SER A 94 10.24 0.54 1.63
C SER A 94 11.62 1.13 1.91
N VAL A 95 12.53 0.31 2.44
CA VAL A 95 13.89 0.72 2.79
C VAL A 95 14.90 -0.26 2.20
N HIS A 96 16.15 0.18 2.06
CA HIS A 96 17.22 -0.60 1.47
C HIS A 96 18.46 -0.73 2.39
N SER A 97 18.37 -0.21 3.61
CA SER A 97 19.45 -0.31 4.60
C SER A 97 18.90 -0.17 6.01
N ALA A 98 19.72 -0.54 6.99
CA ALA A 98 19.37 -0.35 8.39
C ALA A 98 19.24 1.12 8.75
N ASP A 99 20.08 1.98 8.19
CA ASP A 99 20.01 3.43 8.42
C ASP A 99 18.69 4.02 7.90
N GLU A 100 18.25 3.57 6.73
CA GLU A 100 16.97 3.98 6.18
C GLU A 100 15.80 3.51 7.05
N ALA A 101 15.88 2.30 7.60
CA ALA A 101 14.84 1.79 8.50
C ALA A 101 14.73 2.66 9.76
N VAL A 102 15.86 3.05 10.34
CA VAL A 102 15.88 3.94 11.51
C VAL A 102 15.28 5.30 11.16
N LEU A 103 15.64 5.85 9.99
CA LEU A 103 15.09 7.12 9.53
C LEU A 103 13.58 7.05 9.35
N ALA A 104 13.09 6.00 8.69
CA ALA A 104 11.66 5.80 8.48
C ALA A 104 10.90 5.71 9.80
N GLU A 105 11.44 4.99 10.77
CA GLU A 105 10.85 4.90 12.11
C GLU A 105 10.73 6.28 12.77
N LYS A 106 11.79 7.08 12.69
CA LYS A 106 11.80 8.44 13.24
C LYS A 106 10.78 9.35 12.57
N MET A 107 10.48 9.11 11.30
CA MET A 107 9.48 9.87 10.56
C MET A 107 8.05 9.36 10.78
N GLY A 108 7.86 8.33 11.60
CA GLY A 108 6.54 7.84 11.98
C GLY A 108 6.02 6.65 11.18
N ALA A 109 6.87 5.91 10.49
CA ALA A 109 6.44 4.70 9.77
C ALA A 109 5.86 3.67 10.74
N THR A 110 4.75 3.06 10.35
CA THR A 110 4.11 1.98 11.11
C THR A 110 4.89 0.68 10.97
N TYR A 111 5.43 0.43 9.78
CA TYR A 111 6.27 -0.72 9.49
C TYR A 111 7.20 -0.39 8.31
N VAL A 112 8.23 -1.20 8.14
CA VAL A 112 9.13 -1.09 6.99
C VAL A 112 9.24 -2.42 6.27
N THR A 113 9.56 -2.36 4.96
CA THR A 113 9.88 -3.54 4.15
C THR A 113 11.26 -3.37 3.53
N ALA A 114 11.97 -4.48 3.39
CA ALA A 114 13.30 -4.49 2.78
C ALA A 114 13.25 -4.84 1.30
#